data_1e92f9390bb74db8e3bbdb37bb7a31d2
#
_entry.id   1e92f9390bb74db8e3bbdb37bb7a31d2
#
_cell.length_a   1.000
_cell.length_b   1.000
_cell.length_c   1.000
_cell.angle_alpha   90.00
_cell.angle_beta   90.00
_cell.angle_gamma   90.00
#
_symmetry.space_group_name_H-M   'P 1'
#
loop_
_entity.id
_entity.type
_entity.pdbx_description
1 polymer ?
#
loop_
_entity_poly.entity_id
_entity_poly.type
_entity_poly.pdbx_seq_one_letter_code
_entity_poly.pdbx_strand_id
1 'polypeptide(L)'
;MSKKKEAKTNAMRLLDALHIPYRHYSYECREFVDARHTAEALNLTEEKMYKTLVTEGAPRQYYVFVIPIGAELSLKKAARTVGEKALSMLPVKDITAVTGYVRGGCTALGMKRKYPTVIDASAEALPEMVVSGGRLGLSLIHISEP
;
A
#
# COMPACT_ATOMS: atom_id res chain seq x y z
N MET A 1 7.56 15.40 -29.60
CA MET A 1 7.66 14.10 -28.94
C MET A 1 6.56 13.97 -27.92
N SER A 2 5.76 13.00 -28.11
CA SER A 2 4.76 12.72 -27.11
C SER A 2 5.43 12.07 -25.91
N LYS A 3 5.28 12.66 -24.77
CA LYS A 3 5.52 11.90 -23.55
C LYS A 3 4.58 10.72 -23.57
N LYS A 4 5.11 9.52 -23.49
CA LYS A 4 4.26 8.36 -23.21
C LYS A 4 3.52 8.67 -21.92
N LYS A 5 2.21 8.78 -22.01
CA LYS A 5 1.40 8.81 -20.81
C LYS A 5 1.66 7.51 -20.07
N GLU A 6 2.17 7.61 -18.88
CA GLU A 6 2.27 6.46 -18.02
C GLU A 6 0.88 5.88 -17.83
N ALA A 7 0.76 4.57 -18.03
CA ALA A 7 -0.50 3.90 -17.83
C ALA A 7 -0.95 4.03 -16.38
N LYS A 8 -2.22 4.29 -16.16
CA LYS A 8 -2.78 4.30 -14.82
C LYS A 8 -2.71 2.91 -14.22
N THR A 9 -2.36 2.83 -12.95
CA THR A 9 -2.40 1.60 -12.20
C THR A 9 -3.84 1.26 -11.80
N ASN A 10 -4.07 0.03 -11.36
CA ASN A 10 -5.38 -0.36 -10.83
C ASN A 10 -5.78 0.52 -9.63
N ALA A 11 -4.81 0.89 -8.79
CA ALA A 11 -5.07 1.78 -7.66
C ALA A 11 -5.60 3.13 -8.14
N MET A 12 -4.96 3.73 -9.15
CA MET A 12 -5.39 5.01 -9.70
C MET A 12 -6.78 4.91 -10.34
N ARG A 13 -7.04 3.83 -11.08
CA ARG A 13 -8.35 3.61 -11.68
C ARG A 13 -9.45 3.48 -10.63
N LEU A 14 -9.17 2.80 -9.53
CA LEU A 14 -10.12 2.66 -8.43
C LEU A 14 -10.45 4.02 -7.81
N LEU A 15 -9.44 4.85 -7.54
CA LEU A 15 -9.64 6.18 -6.98
C LEU A 15 -10.43 7.07 -7.94
N ASP A 16 -10.14 7.01 -9.22
CA ASP A 16 -10.89 7.74 -10.25
C ASP A 16 -12.35 7.30 -10.28
N ALA A 17 -12.61 5.99 -10.26
CA ALA A 17 -13.96 5.46 -10.28
C ALA A 17 -14.79 5.87 -9.06
N LEU A 18 -14.14 6.02 -7.91
CA LEU A 18 -14.79 6.44 -6.66
C LEU A 18 -14.81 7.95 -6.49
N HIS A 19 -14.28 8.71 -7.46
CA HIS A 19 -14.17 10.18 -7.40
C HIS A 19 -13.39 10.66 -6.17
N ILE A 20 -12.37 9.90 -5.77
CA ILE A 20 -11.51 10.27 -4.64
C ILE A 20 -10.33 11.07 -5.17
N PRO A 21 -10.16 12.34 -4.74
CA PRO A 21 -9.02 13.13 -5.19
C PRO A 21 -7.72 12.59 -4.63
N TYR A 22 -6.69 12.59 -5.47
CA TYR A 22 -5.36 12.18 -5.07
C TYR A 22 -4.32 12.89 -5.92
N ARG A 23 -3.09 12.95 -5.41
CA ARG A 23 -1.93 13.38 -6.17
C ARG A 23 -1.02 12.17 -6.32
N HIS A 24 -0.21 12.16 -7.37
CA HIS A 24 0.76 11.10 -7.54
C HIS A 24 2.14 11.69 -7.79
N TYR A 25 3.16 10.94 -7.37
CA TYR A 25 4.55 11.26 -7.61
C TYR A 25 5.23 10.06 -8.23
N SER A 26 5.92 10.30 -9.36
CA SER A 26 6.75 9.30 -10.00
C SER A 26 8.21 9.67 -9.76
N TYR A 27 9.03 8.69 -9.48
CA TYR A 27 10.46 8.87 -9.32
C TYR A 27 11.19 7.67 -9.92
N GLU A 28 12.43 7.88 -10.33
CA GLU A 28 13.20 6.80 -10.90
C GLU A 28 13.51 5.77 -9.82
N CYS A 29 13.12 4.53 -10.10
CA CYS A 29 13.34 3.43 -9.18
C CYS A 29 13.66 2.17 -9.99
N ARG A 30 14.93 1.78 -10.02
CA ARG A 30 15.39 0.60 -10.73
C ARG A 30 15.31 -0.65 -9.89
N GLU A 31 15.39 -0.49 -8.58
CA GLU A 31 15.36 -1.56 -7.61
C GLU A 31 14.43 -1.19 -6.48
N PHE A 32 14.07 -2.18 -5.68
CA PHE A 32 13.30 -1.92 -4.48
C PHE A 32 14.09 -1.00 -3.55
N VAL A 33 13.49 0.12 -3.21
CA VAL A 33 14.01 1.02 -2.17
C VAL A 33 13.02 1.05 -1.02
N ASP A 34 13.53 1.18 0.19
CA ASP A 34 12.65 1.22 1.34
C ASP A 34 11.87 2.55 1.40
N ALA A 35 10.87 2.56 2.25
CA ALA A 35 9.97 3.70 2.35
C ALA A 35 10.65 4.98 2.82
N ARG A 36 11.74 4.87 3.58
CA ARG A 36 12.50 6.04 4.01
C ARG A 36 13.17 6.74 2.83
N HIS A 37 13.79 5.97 1.95
CA HIS A 37 14.38 6.53 0.74
C HIS A 37 13.31 7.18 -0.13
N THR A 38 12.12 6.60 -0.20
CA THR A 38 10.99 7.19 -0.92
C THR A 38 10.59 8.53 -0.28
N ALA A 39 10.48 8.59 1.04
CA ALA A 39 10.14 9.82 1.74
C ALA A 39 11.16 10.93 1.46
N GLU A 40 12.44 10.60 1.52
CA GLU A 40 13.51 11.57 1.24
C GLU A 40 13.44 12.06 -0.21
N ALA A 41 13.25 11.14 -1.16
CA ALA A 41 13.17 11.48 -2.57
C ALA A 41 12.00 12.40 -2.89
N LEU A 42 10.89 12.25 -2.18
CA LEU A 42 9.68 13.05 -2.38
C LEU A 42 9.57 14.24 -1.44
N ASN A 43 10.54 14.41 -0.55
CA ASN A 43 10.53 15.47 0.45
C ASN A 43 9.25 15.44 1.31
N LEU A 44 8.84 14.23 1.70
CA LEU A 44 7.64 14.00 2.51
C LEU A 44 8.04 13.56 3.91
N THR A 45 7.17 13.83 4.88
CA THR A 45 7.39 13.36 6.25
C THR A 45 7.00 11.88 6.36
N GLU A 46 7.83 11.10 7.06
CA GLU A 46 7.57 9.68 7.26
C GLU A 46 6.23 9.40 7.96
N GLU A 47 5.79 10.32 8.81
CA GLU A 47 4.54 10.19 9.56
C GLU A 47 3.31 10.02 8.67
N LYS A 48 3.36 10.53 7.45
CA LYS A 48 2.27 10.44 6.49
C LYS A 48 2.36 9.21 5.61
N MET A 49 3.48 8.49 5.68
CA MET A 49 3.73 7.36 4.77
C MET A 49 3.36 6.05 5.41
N TYR A 50 2.63 5.27 4.64
CA TYR A 50 2.11 3.97 5.06
C TYR A 50 2.60 2.88 4.11
N LYS A 51 2.80 1.70 4.65
CA LYS A 51 3.14 0.52 3.87
C LYS A 51 2.00 -0.47 3.91
N THR A 52 1.90 -1.27 2.86
CA THR A 52 0.89 -2.31 2.73
C THR A 52 1.54 -3.67 2.93
N LEU A 53 1.05 -4.42 3.91
CA LEU A 53 1.56 -5.74 4.23
C LEU A 53 0.48 -6.77 3.98
N VAL A 54 0.84 -7.88 3.37
CA VAL A 54 -0.09 -8.97 3.08
C VAL A 54 0.28 -10.16 3.95
N THR A 55 -0.73 -10.73 4.60
CA THR A 55 -0.57 -11.87 5.50
C THR A 55 -1.48 -13.01 5.09
N GLU A 56 -1.15 -14.20 5.53
CA GLU A 56 -1.99 -15.37 5.35
C GLU A 56 -2.29 -16.00 6.71
N GLY A 57 -3.56 -16.30 6.93
CA GLY A 57 -4.03 -17.03 8.14
C GLY A 57 -4.26 -18.50 7.80
N ALA A 58 -5.52 -18.93 7.81
CA ALA A 58 -5.88 -20.24 7.29
C ALA A 58 -5.50 -20.34 5.82
N PRO A 59 -5.29 -21.56 5.27
CA PRO A 59 -4.84 -21.68 3.88
C PRO A 59 -5.69 -20.87 2.91
N ARG A 60 -5.03 -20.03 2.11
CA ARG A 60 -5.64 -19.14 1.12
C ARG A 60 -6.56 -18.06 1.71
N GLN A 61 -6.47 -17.79 3.00
CA GLN A 61 -7.15 -16.68 3.64
C GLN A 61 -6.16 -15.55 3.85
N TYR A 62 -6.27 -14.51 3.04
CA TYR A 62 -5.33 -13.40 3.02
C TYR A 62 -5.93 -12.16 3.67
N TYR A 63 -5.09 -11.41 4.35
CA TYR A 63 -5.47 -10.18 5.03
C TYR A 63 -4.44 -9.11 4.77
N VAL A 64 -4.90 -7.89 4.54
CA VAL A 64 -4.05 -6.77 4.18
C VAL A 64 -4.01 -5.77 5.33
N PHE A 65 -2.82 -5.34 5.70
CA PHE A 65 -2.63 -4.36 6.77
C PHE A 65 -1.87 -3.16 6.22
N VAL A 66 -2.42 -1.97 6.46
CA VAL A 66 -1.81 -0.70 6.07
C VAL A 66 -1.38 0.01 7.34
N ILE A 67 -0.09 0.13 7.54
CA ILE A 67 0.51 0.67 8.76
C ILE A 67 1.59 1.70 8.44
N PRO A 68 1.93 2.60 9.40
CA PRO A 68 3.01 3.54 9.20
C PRO A 68 4.32 2.84 8.83
N ILE A 69 5.12 3.45 7.98
CA ILE A 69 6.37 2.85 7.51
C ILE A 69 7.37 2.57 8.63
N GLY A 70 7.33 3.35 9.71
CA GLY A 70 8.20 3.13 10.86
C GLY A 70 7.69 2.11 11.86
N ALA A 71 6.50 1.58 11.66
CA ALA A 71 5.89 0.61 12.57
C ALA A 71 6.16 -0.83 12.12
N GLU A 72 6.11 -1.74 13.08
CA GLU A 72 6.15 -3.17 12.81
C GLU A 72 4.78 -3.76 13.09
N LEU A 73 4.35 -4.68 12.24
CA LEU A 73 3.08 -5.37 12.43
C LEU A 73 3.24 -6.44 13.51
N SER A 74 2.42 -6.33 14.57
CA SER A 74 2.31 -7.43 15.53
C SER A 74 1.39 -8.49 14.94
N LEU A 75 1.97 -9.59 14.50
CA LEU A 75 1.20 -10.68 13.90
C LEU A 75 0.18 -11.26 14.87
N LYS A 76 0.50 -11.29 16.15
CA LYS A 76 -0.39 -11.77 17.18
C LYS A 76 -1.63 -10.87 17.34
N LYS A 77 -1.43 -9.56 17.40
CA LYS A 77 -2.54 -8.60 17.47
C LYS A 77 -3.34 -8.58 16.17
N ALA A 78 -2.65 -8.65 15.04
CA ALA A 78 -3.27 -8.70 13.74
C ALA A 78 -4.18 -9.91 13.59
N ALA A 79 -3.72 -11.09 14.02
CA ALA A 79 -4.51 -12.30 13.99
C ALA A 79 -5.80 -12.15 14.80
N ARG A 80 -5.71 -11.57 16.00
CA ARG A 80 -6.89 -11.31 16.83
C ARG A 80 -7.87 -10.36 16.14
N THR A 81 -7.36 -9.34 15.49
CA THR A 81 -8.19 -8.35 14.82
C THR A 81 -9.04 -8.96 13.71
N VAL A 82 -8.50 -9.92 12.98
CA VAL A 82 -9.21 -10.55 11.85
C VAL A 82 -9.86 -11.89 12.19
N GLY A 83 -9.72 -12.34 13.43
CA GLY A 83 -10.35 -13.60 13.88
C GLY A 83 -9.61 -14.86 13.47
N GLU A 84 -8.31 -14.76 13.20
CA GLU A 84 -7.46 -15.92 12.88
C GLU A 84 -6.69 -16.37 14.10
N LYS A 85 -6.34 -17.65 14.15
CA LYS A 85 -5.52 -18.20 15.23
C LYS A 85 -4.09 -17.66 15.15
N ALA A 86 -3.57 -17.55 13.96
CA ALA A 86 -2.24 -17.03 13.69
C ALA A 86 -2.17 -16.47 12.28
N LEU A 87 -1.30 -15.49 12.07
CA LEU A 87 -0.99 -14.96 10.76
C LEU A 87 0.49 -15.07 10.51
N SER A 88 0.86 -15.26 9.24
CA SER A 88 2.25 -15.18 8.80
C SER A 88 2.35 -14.21 7.64
N MET A 89 3.52 -13.59 7.47
CA MET A 89 3.75 -12.71 6.33
C MET A 89 3.74 -13.56 5.05
N LEU A 90 3.08 -13.04 4.02
CA LEU A 90 3.07 -13.71 2.73
C LEU A 90 4.50 -13.69 2.13
N PRO A 91 5.01 -14.85 1.67
CA PRO A 91 6.32 -14.86 1.03
C PRO A 91 6.39 -13.92 -0.16
N VAL A 92 7.51 -13.25 -0.35
CA VAL A 92 7.70 -12.28 -1.42
C VAL A 92 7.37 -12.87 -2.79
N LYS A 93 7.75 -14.13 -3.01
CA LYS A 93 7.49 -14.84 -4.28
C LYS A 93 5.98 -14.96 -4.61
N ASP A 94 5.12 -14.88 -3.61
CA ASP A 94 3.68 -15.07 -3.79
C ASP A 94 2.91 -13.76 -3.89
N ILE A 95 3.55 -12.62 -3.63
CA ILE A 95 2.88 -11.33 -3.59
C ILE A 95 2.15 -11.00 -4.89
N THR A 96 2.81 -11.18 -6.02
CA THR A 96 2.21 -10.83 -7.31
C THR A 96 1.02 -11.73 -7.65
N ALA A 97 1.13 -13.02 -7.37
CA ALA A 97 0.03 -13.96 -7.63
C ALA A 97 -1.20 -13.64 -6.79
N VAL A 98 -1.00 -13.21 -5.55
CA VAL A 98 -2.10 -12.90 -4.62
C VAL A 98 -2.69 -11.52 -4.87
N THR A 99 -1.85 -10.50 -5.06
CA THR A 99 -2.31 -9.11 -5.10
C THR A 99 -2.42 -8.51 -6.49
N GLY A 100 -1.68 -9.05 -7.44
CA GLY A 100 -1.54 -8.46 -8.78
C GLY A 100 -0.47 -7.38 -8.86
N TYR A 101 0.21 -7.07 -7.75
CA TYR A 101 1.24 -6.05 -7.69
C TYR A 101 2.61 -6.65 -7.40
N VAL A 102 3.66 -5.94 -7.81
CA VAL A 102 5.04 -6.34 -7.48
C VAL A 102 5.43 -5.81 -6.10
N ARG A 103 6.42 -6.43 -5.48
CA ARG A 103 6.99 -5.95 -4.23
C ARG A 103 7.51 -4.51 -4.42
N GLY A 104 7.23 -3.65 -3.44
CA GLY A 104 7.59 -2.22 -3.51
C GLY A 104 6.55 -1.37 -4.22
N GLY A 105 5.69 -1.97 -5.03
CA GLY A 105 4.57 -1.29 -5.66
C GLY A 105 3.22 -1.72 -5.11
N CYS A 106 3.21 -2.65 -4.15
CA CYS A 106 1.97 -3.18 -3.60
C CYS A 106 1.19 -2.13 -2.80
N THR A 107 -0.09 -2.04 -3.09
CA THR A 107 -1.01 -1.17 -2.37
C THR A 107 -2.30 -1.92 -2.09
N ALA A 108 -3.03 -1.51 -1.05
CA ALA A 108 -4.32 -2.09 -0.73
C ALA A 108 -5.39 -1.75 -1.76
N LEU A 109 -5.16 -0.72 -2.56
CA LEU A 109 -6.12 -0.24 -3.54
C LEU A 109 -6.05 -1.05 -4.83
N GLY A 110 -7.21 -1.49 -5.32
CA GLY A 110 -7.28 -2.12 -6.63
C GLY A 110 -6.57 -3.45 -6.76
N MET A 111 -6.44 -4.20 -5.69
CA MET A 111 -5.86 -5.55 -5.74
C MET A 111 -6.68 -6.47 -6.64
N LYS A 112 -6.02 -7.51 -7.15
CA LYS A 112 -6.60 -8.53 -8.01
C LYS A 112 -7.91 -9.10 -7.47
N ARG A 113 -8.00 -9.24 -6.14
CA ARG A 113 -9.20 -9.66 -5.42
C ARG A 113 -9.39 -8.76 -4.22
N LYS A 114 -10.61 -8.71 -3.70
CA LYS A 114 -10.89 -7.99 -2.47
C LYS A 114 -10.50 -8.86 -1.28
N TYR A 115 -9.58 -8.37 -0.48
CA TYR A 115 -9.18 -9.00 0.76
C TYR A 115 -9.57 -8.10 1.93
N PRO A 116 -9.91 -8.68 3.10
CA PRO A 116 -10.13 -7.85 4.28
C PRO A 116 -8.91 -6.96 4.53
N THR A 117 -9.14 -5.68 4.67
CA THR A 117 -8.07 -4.69 4.83
C THR A 117 -8.25 -3.94 6.14
N VAL A 118 -7.19 -3.90 6.94
CA VAL A 118 -7.15 -3.19 8.22
C VAL A 118 -6.16 -2.03 8.08
N ILE A 119 -6.61 -0.84 8.40
CA ILE A 119 -5.78 0.37 8.35
C ILE A 119 -5.53 0.82 9.78
N ASP A 120 -4.27 1.14 10.10
CA ASP A 120 -3.91 1.62 11.42
C ASP A 120 -4.69 2.88 11.77
N ALA A 121 -5.18 2.96 13.00
CA ALA A 121 -6.03 4.07 13.44
C ALA A 121 -5.34 5.44 13.35
N SER A 122 -4.01 5.48 13.37
CA SER A 122 -3.26 6.73 13.22
C SER A 122 -3.57 7.46 11.91
N ALA A 123 -4.02 6.74 10.88
CA ALA A 123 -4.35 7.34 9.59
C ALA A 123 -5.55 8.29 9.67
N GLU A 124 -6.46 8.08 10.62
CA GLU A 124 -7.66 8.92 10.77
C GLU A 124 -7.33 10.36 11.12
N ALA A 125 -6.22 10.58 11.82
CA ALA A 125 -5.81 11.91 12.25
C ALA A 125 -5.04 12.70 11.20
N LEU A 126 -4.70 12.07 10.07
CA LEU A 126 -3.86 12.69 9.05
C LEU A 126 -4.68 13.43 8.01
N PRO A 127 -4.27 14.67 7.63
CA PRO A 127 -4.93 15.38 6.52
C PRO A 127 -4.62 14.76 5.16
N GLU A 128 -3.50 14.05 5.05
CA GLU A 128 -3.15 13.32 3.84
C GLU A 128 -2.36 12.07 4.20
N MET A 129 -2.45 11.07 3.35
CA MET A 129 -1.82 9.78 3.53
C MET A 129 -1.13 9.35 2.25
N VAL A 130 0.09 8.87 2.37
CA VAL A 130 0.90 8.47 1.22
C VAL A 130 1.03 6.95 1.19
N VAL A 131 0.71 6.34 0.06
CA VAL A 131 0.79 4.89 -0.14
C VAL A 131 1.46 4.59 -1.48
N SER A 132 1.90 3.36 -1.67
CA SER A 132 2.40 2.92 -2.96
C SER A 132 1.30 3.01 -4.02
N GLY A 133 1.68 3.33 -5.23
CA GLY A 133 0.74 3.61 -6.31
C GLY A 133 0.41 2.42 -7.20
N GLY A 134 0.98 1.25 -6.95
CA GLY A 134 0.74 0.07 -7.75
C GLY A 134 1.87 -0.30 -8.70
N ARG A 135 2.99 0.40 -8.63
CA ARG A 135 4.24 0.04 -9.32
C ARG A 135 5.41 0.70 -8.61
N LEU A 136 6.61 0.19 -8.87
CA LEU A 136 7.83 0.80 -8.34
C LEU A 136 7.96 2.25 -8.84
N GLY A 137 8.40 3.13 -7.95
CA GLY A 137 8.62 4.53 -8.29
C GLY A 137 7.37 5.37 -8.39
N LEU A 138 6.24 4.89 -7.92
CA LEU A 138 5.00 5.64 -7.92
C LEU A 138 4.39 5.65 -6.52
N SER A 139 4.11 6.85 -6.02
CA SER A 139 3.40 7.05 -4.75
C SER A 139 2.13 7.85 -4.99
N LEU A 140 1.08 7.50 -4.26
CA LEU A 140 -0.19 8.21 -4.27
C LEU A 140 -0.38 8.92 -2.94
N ILE A 141 -0.86 10.15 -3.00
CA ILE A 141 -1.18 10.94 -1.83
C ILE A 141 -2.67 11.19 -1.82
N HIS A 142 -3.35 10.59 -0.87
CA HIS A 142 -4.76 10.82 -0.63
C HIS A 142 -4.93 11.99 0.33
N ILE A 143 -5.75 12.95 -0.04
CA ILE A 143 -6.10 14.07 0.82
C ILE A 143 -7.40 13.71 1.50
N SER A 144 -7.34 13.51 2.83
CA SER A 144 -8.53 13.22 3.61
C SER A 144 -9.41 14.45 3.69
N GLU A 145 -10.70 14.28 3.44
CA GLU A 145 -11.65 15.35 3.69
C GLU A 145 -11.94 15.43 5.19
N PRO A 146 -12.10 16.64 5.72
CA PRO A 146 -12.47 16.83 7.13
C PRO A 146 -13.85 16.27 7.48
#